data_513cebd3b57ef66df54b68aeaf47beb0
#
_entry.id   513cebd3b57ef66df54b68aeaf47beb0
#
_cell.length_a   1.000
_cell.length_b   1.000
_cell.length_c   1.000
_cell.angle_alpha   90.00
_cell.angle_beta   90.00
_cell.angle_gamma   90.00
#
_symmetry.space_group_name_H-M   'P 1'
#
loop_
_entity.id
_entity.type
_entity.pdbx_description
1 polymer ?
#
loop_
_entity_poly.entity_id
_entity_poly.type
_entity_poly.pdbx_seq_one_letter_code
_entity_poly.pdbx_strand_id
1 'polypeptide(L)'
;MAKYRSMVNDDMGDPDGVLMFDESGFVKKRKESAGVLRQYCGSVGKVEHYQVGVFAAYASARGYAFLDKCLFVPEEWCSEEYKERREKCDFPEDFTFKTKPQMASEMLTEIHRQEIMPYKYIVADSIYGHSHDFIEAAEKLAGKIYFVSIASDTQCWLKVPVTMIKEYKYKGEMHTKSVLEDTAKKPISAQEIAANRNDYFWYRRKVSEGTKGPIEYEFCKRRVTLAKNGLSWKTAWLVISLNWRKS
;
A
#
# COMPACT_ATOMS: atom_id res chain seq x y z
N MET A 1 20.65 -7.31 -9.48
CA MET A 1 20.15 -6.27 -8.56
C MET A 1 21.01 -6.08 -7.33
N ALA A 2 21.58 -7.13 -6.68
CA ALA A 2 22.38 -6.98 -5.46
C ALA A 2 23.57 -6.00 -5.58
N LYS A 3 24.39 -6.10 -6.65
CA LYS A 3 25.50 -5.16 -6.90
C LYS A 3 25.05 -3.70 -7.00
N TYR A 4 23.92 -3.45 -7.68
CA TYR A 4 23.35 -2.11 -7.78
C TYR A 4 22.90 -1.58 -6.42
N ARG A 5 22.20 -2.41 -5.61
CA ARG A 5 21.80 -2.04 -4.25
C ARG A 5 23.01 -1.74 -3.35
N SER A 6 24.12 -2.49 -3.50
CA SER A 6 25.36 -2.19 -2.77
C SER A 6 25.89 -0.79 -3.12
N MET A 7 25.94 -0.42 -4.41
CA MET A 7 26.37 0.93 -4.82
C MET A 7 25.43 2.03 -4.24
N VAL A 8 24.13 1.79 -4.27
CA VAL A 8 23.16 2.74 -3.66
C VAL A 8 23.38 2.84 -2.14
N ASN A 9 23.68 1.73 -1.47
CA ASN A 9 23.99 1.75 -0.04
C ASN A 9 25.25 2.55 0.28
N ASP A 10 26.32 2.37 -0.51
CA ASP A 10 27.57 3.10 -0.31
C ASP A 10 27.36 4.62 -0.38
N ASP A 11 26.51 5.09 -1.29
CA ASP A 11 26.24 6.50 -1.51
C ASP A 11 25.15 7.07 -0.58
N MET A 12 24.07 6.32 -0.34
CA MET A 12 22.82 6.83 0.27
C MET A 12 22.37 6.05 1.50
N GLY A 13 23.04 4.95 1.87
CA GLY A 13 22.61 4.09 2.98
C GLY A 13 22.47 4.86 4.31
N ASP A 14 21.32 4.70 4.96
CA ASP A 14 20.97 5.36 6.22
C ASP A 14 20.11 4.43 7.07
N PRO A 15 20.44 4.19 8.35
CA PRO A 15 19.60 3.40 9.26
C PRO A 15 18.16 3.91 9.39
N ASP A 16 17.93 5.22 9.26
CA ASP A 16 16.60 5.85 9.26
C ASP A 16 16.01 5.99 7.85
N GLY A 17 16.58 5.31 6.86
CA GLY A 17 16.11 5.30 5.48
C GLY A 17 14.67 4.82 5.31
N VAL A 18 14.06 5.18 4.19
CA VAL A 18 12.66 4.89 3.85
C VAL A 18 12.61 4.05 2.58
N LEU A 19 11.95 2.90 2.63
CA LEU A 19 11.51 2.17 1.45
C LEU A 19 10.11 2.63 1.04
N MET A 20 9.92 2.93 -0.24
CA MET A 20 8.66 3.39 -0.81
C MET A 20 8.22 2.44 -1.91
N PHE A 21 6.93 2.08 -1.92
CA PHE A 21 6.32 1.24 -2.95
C PHE A 21 5.19 2.01 -3.61
N ASP A 22 5.27 2.07 -4.94
CA ASP A 22 4.26 2.74 -5.75
C ASP A 22 4.27 2.17 -7.17
N GLU A 23 3.22 2.43 -7.92
CA GLU A 23 3.19 2.14 -9.34
C GLU A 23 3.31 3.40 -10.18
N SER A 24 3.86 3.22 -11.36
CA SER A 24 3.87 4.24 -12.39
C SER A 24 3.46 3.66 -13.73
N GLY A 25 2.74 4.43 -14.48
CA GLY A 25 2.23 3.97 -15.74
C GLY A 25 2.72 4.78 -16.91
N PHE A 26 2.83 4.10 -18.04
CA PHE A 26 3.39 4.62 -19.27
C PHE A 26 2.40 4.43 -20.41
N VAL A 27 1.97 5.54 -21.01
CA VAL A 27 1.13 5.51 -22.19
C VAL A 27 1.91 4.90 -23.36
N LYS A 28 1.31 3.95 -24.05
CA LYS A 28 1.87 3.28 -25.22
C LYS A 28 1.08 3.63 -26.49
N LYS A 29 1.77 3.98 -27.55
CA LYS A 29 1.14 4.24 -28.85
C LYS A 29 0.60 2.97 -29.52
N ARG A 30 1.21 1.83 -29.22
CA ARG A 30 0.84 0.52 -29.77
C ARG A 30 0.40 -0.44 -28.64
N LYS A 31 -0.46 -1.37 -29.01
CA LYS A 31 -1.02 -2.38 -28.09
C LYS A 31 -0.16 -3.65 -27.92
N GLU A 32 0.90 -3.81 -28.73
CA GLU A 32 1.67 -5.05 -28.84
C GLU A 32 2.76 -5.24 -27.78
N SER A 33 3.03 -4.23 -26.94
CA SER A 33 4.04 -4.39 -25.88
C SER A 33 3.50 -5.25 -24.72
N ALA A 34 4.38 -6.00 -24.07
CA ALA A 34 4.06 -6.85 -22.92
C ALA A 34 3.29 -6.08 -21.83
N GLY A 35 2.21 -6.66 -21.30
CA GLY A 35 1.40 -6.09 -20.23
C GLY A 35 0.59 -4.85 -20.60
N VAL A 36 0.53 -4.46 -21.87
CA VAL A 36 -0.29 -3.33 -22.31
C VAL A 36 -1.76 -3.74 -22.37
N LEU A 37 -2.58 -2.96 -21.72
CA LEU A 37 -4.05 -3.05 -21.77
C LEU A 37 -4.65 -1.67 -21.97
N ARG A 38 -5.84 -1.62 -22.58
CA ARG A 38 -6.62 -0.39 -22.67
C ARG A 38 -7.36 -0.16 -21.35
N GLN A 39 -6.88 0.78 -20.55
CA GLN A 39 -7.42 1.07 -19.23
C GLN A 39 -7.35 2.56 -18.92
N TYR A 40 -8.05 2.99 -17.87
CA TYR A 40 -7.98 4.38 -17.42
C TYR A 40 -6.58 4.71 -16.91
N CYS A 41 -6.02 5.79 -17.44
CA CYS A 41 -4.71 6.31 -17.07
C CYS A 41 -4.88 7.59 -16.24
N GLY A 42 -4.65 7.52 -14.94
CA GLY A 42 -4.81 8.65 -14.02
C GLY A 42 -3.92 9.85 -14.36
N SER A 43 -2.71 9.61 -14.89
CA SER A 43 -1.78 10.69 -15.26
C SER A 43 -2.22 11.54 -16.45
N VAL A 44 -3.08 11.00 -17.33
CA VAL A 44 -3.62 11.70 -18.50
C VAL A 44 -5.14 11.88 -18.46
N GLY A 45 -5.82 11.36 -17.46
CA GLY A 45 -7.25 11.53 -17.22
C GLY A 45 -8.17 10.87 -18.26
N LYS A 46 -7.70 9.87 -19.01
CA LYS A 46 -8.47 9.19 -20.08
C LYS A 46 -8.07 7.73 -20.23
N VAL A 47 -8.89 6.98 -20.99
CA VAL A 47 -8.63 5.57 -21.33
C VAL A 47 -7.64 5.50 -22.49
N GLU A 48 -6.48 4.89 -22.23
CA GLU A 48 -5.40 4.73 -23.22
C GLU A 48 -4.80 3.32 -23.14
N HIS A 49 -4.00 2.97 -24.14
CA HIS A 49 -3.09 1.83 -24.04
C HIS A 49 -1.99 2.15 -23.04
N TYR A 50 -1.94 1.38 -21.98
CA TYR A 50 -1.20 1.74 -20.79
C TYR A 50 -0.43 0.54 -20.24
N GLN A 51 0.84 0.74 -19.92
CA GLN A 51 1.69 -0.26 -19.30
C GLN A 51 2.06 0.23 -17.91
N VAL A 52 1.97 -0.62 -16.91
CA VAL A 52 2.22 -0.26 -15.52
C VAL A 52 3.44 -0.99 -14.99
N GLY A 53 4.33 -0.26 -14.33
CA GLY A 53 5.41 -0.83 -13.52
C GLY A 53 5.15 -0.60 -12.04
N VAL A 54 5.43 -1.60 -11.22
CA VAL A 54 5.51 -1.48 -9.77
C VAL A 54 6.96 -1.25 -9.39
N PHE A 55 7.21 -0.29 -8.52
CA PHE A 55 8.55 0.16 -8.17
C PHE A 55 8.78 0.09 -6.68
N ALA A 56 9.99 -0.29 -6.29
CA ALA A 56 10.53 -0.07 -4.97
C ALA A 56 11.59 1.03 -5.05
N ALA A 57 11.40 2.11 -4.30
CA ALA A 57 12.35 3.22 -4.20
C ALA A 57 12.89 3.34 -2.78
N TYR A 58 14.04 3.95 -2.65
CA TYR A 58 14.70 4.27 -1.38
C TYR A 58 14.93 5.76 -1.27
N ALA A 59 14.73 6.30 -0.09
CA ALA A 59 15.07 7.69 0.22
C ALA A 59 15.76 7.80 1.58
N SER A 60 16.73 8.70 1.65
CA SER A 60 17.42 9.10 2.87
C SER A 60 17.71 10.61 2.84
N ALA A 61 18.36 11.12 3.88
CA ALA A 61 18.83 12.51 3.88
C ALA A 61 19.87 12.80 2.77
N ARG A 62 20.51 11.77 2.20
CA ARG A 62 21.51 11.89 1.15
C ARG A 62 20.95 11.85 -0.28
N GLY A 63 19.69 11.45 -0.46
CA GLY A 63 19.07 11.36 -1.77
C GLY A 63 18.05 10.24 -1.90
N TYR A 64 17.73 9.89 -3.15
CA TYR A 64 16.77 8.83 -3.47
C TYR A 64 17.20 8.04 -4.70
N ALA A 65 16.83 6.76 -4.74
CA ALA A 65 17.09 5.85 -5.87
C ALA A 65 15.99 4.79 -5.99
N PHE A 66 15.76 4.30 -7.21
CA PHE A 66 14.97 3.08 -7.39
C PHE A 66 15.81 1.86 -7.01
N LEU A 67 15.26 0.96 -6.20
CA LEU A 67 15.95 -0.28 -5.81
C LEU A 67 15.50 -1.49 -6.61
N ASP A 68 14.26 -1.47 -7.07
CA ASP A 68 13.68 -2.57 -7.83
C ASP A 68 12.50 -2.11 -8.68
N LYS A 69 12.14 -2.92 -9.67
CA LYS A 69 11.01 -2.71 -10.54
C LYS A 69 10.43 -4.03 -11.03
N CYS A 70 9.13 -4.09 -11.24
CA CYS A 70 8.46 -5.22 -11.85
C CYS A 70 7.38 -4.74 -12.82
N LEU A 71 7.26 -5.38 -13.98
CA LEU A 71 6.20 -5.09 -14.92
C LEU A 71 4.90 -5.71 -14.41
N PHE A 72 3.89 -4.89 -14.19
CA PHE A 72 2.54 -5.40 -13.93
C PHE A 72 1.91 -5.88 -15.24
N VAL A 73 1.51 -7.14 -15.25
CA VAL A 73 0.80 -7.75 -16.38
C VAL A 73 -0.63 -8.00 -15.91
N PRO A 74 -1.63 -7.35 -16.53
CA PRO A 74 -3.04 -7.54 -16.18
C PRO A 74 -3.48 -9.00 -16.32
N GLU A 75 -4.47 -9.41 -15.52
CA GLU A 75 -4.97 -10.79 -15.46
C GLU A 75 -5.49 -11.28 -16.81
N GLU A 76 -6.05 -10.38 -17.62
CA GLU A 76 -6.52 -10.66 -18.98
C GLU A 76 -5.45 -11.29 -19.86
N TRP A 77 -4.18 -10.94 -19.63
CA TRP A 77 -3.07 -11.54 -20.36
C TRP A 77 -2.88 -13.05 -20.08
N CYS A 78 -3.47 -13.58 -19.01
CA CYS A 78 -3.46 -15.02 -18.72
C CYS A 78 -4.50 -15.81 -19.55
N SER A 79 -5.45 -15.12 -20.21
CA SER A 79 -6.47 -15.78 -21.02
C SER A 79 -5.94 -16.35 -22.34
N GLU A 80 -6.69 -17.28 -22.95
CA GLU A 80 -6.35 -17.82 -24.28
C GLU A 80 -6.35 -16.76 -25.38
N GLU A 81 -7.16 -15.71 -25.26
CA GLU A 81 -7.19 -14.59 -26.20
C GLU A 81 -5.82 -13.90 -26.34
N TYR A 82 -5.04 -13.87 -25.26
CA TYR A 82 -3.72 -13.24 -25.23
C TYR A 82 -2.56 -14.20 -25.48
N LYS A 83 -2.83 -15.48 -25.77
CA LYS A 83 -1.79 -16.51 -25.99
C LYS A 83 -0.77 -16.10 -27.05
N GLU A 84 -1.23 -15.76 -28.26
CA GLU A 84 -0.36 -15.34 -29.37
C GLU A 84 0.48 -14.10 -29.00
N ARG A 85 -0.08 -13.19 -28.20
CA ARG A 85 0.66 -12.01 -27.74
C ARG A 85 1.71 -12.36 -26.69
N ARG A 86 1.41 -13.30 -25.78
CA ARG A 86 2.41 -13.80 -24.82
C ARG A 86 3.58 -14.46 -25.56
N GLU A 87 3.30 -15.30 -26.54
CA GLU A 87 4.33 -15.92 -27.37
C GLU A 87 5.19 -14.89 -28.09
N LYS A 88 4.59 -13.87 -28.71
CA LYS A 88 5.32 -12.76 -29.36
C LYS A 88 6.15 -11.91 -28.42
N CYS A 89 5.82 -11.88 -27.14
CA CYS A 89 6.52 -11.13 -26.10
C CYS A 89 7.49 -11.97 -25.28
N ASP A 90 7.74 -13.22 -25.65
CA ASP A 90 8.61 -14.19 -24.95
C ASP A 90 8.23 -14.32 -23.46
N PHE A 91 6.92 -14.45 -23.18
CA PHE A 91 6.49 -14.70 -21.81
C PHE A 91 6.90 -16.10 -21.37
N PRO A 92 7.35 -16.27 -20.11
CA PRO A 92 7.61 -17.59 -19.54
C PRO A 92 6.35 -18.47 -19.59
N GLU A 93 6.51 -19.77 -19.88
CA GLU A 93 5.39 -20.71 -19.92
C GLU A 93 4.68 -20.85 -18.57
N ASP A 94 5.41 -20.70 -17.47
CA ASP A 94 4.94 -20.74 -16.10
C ASP A 94 4.45 -19.36 -15.58
N PHE A 95 4.26 -18.38 -16.47
CA PHE A 95 3.75 -17.08 -16.09
C PHE A 95 2.40 -17.19 -15.38
N THR A 96 2.31 -16.62 -14.18
CA THR A 96 1.11 -16.52 -13.39
C THR A 96 0.80 -15.06 -13.03
N PHE A 97 -0.49 -14.75 -12.98
CA PHE A 97 -0.94 -13.43 -12.57
C PHE A 97 -0.54 -13.13 -11.12
N LYS A 98 -0.06 -11.90 -10.90
CA LYS A 98 0.16 -11.34 -9.56
C LYS A 98 -0.43 -9.94 -9.49
N THR A 99 -1.08 -9.64 -8.38
CA THR A 99 -1.54 -8.29 -8.09
C THR A 99 -0.34 -7.36 -7.79
N LYS A 100 -0.51 -6.06 -7.97
CA LYS A 100 0.55 -5.08 -7.65
C LYS A 100 1.03 -5.17 -6.20
N PRO A 101 0.14 -5.33 -5.19
CA PRO A 101 0.58 -5.54 -3.82
C PRO A 101 1.38 -6.83 -3.60
N GLN A 102 1.05 -7.94 -4.27
CA GLN A 102 1.84 -9.17 -4.20
C GLN A 102 3.25 -8.96 -4.75
N MET A 103 3.36 -8.27 -5.90
CA MET A 103 4.66 -7.90 -6.46
C MET A 103 5.49 -7.05 -5.48
N ALA A 104 4.87 -6.04 -4.86
CA ALA A 104 5.54 -5.20 -3.87
C ALA A 104 5.95 -5.98 -2.62
N SER A 105 5.14 -6.93 -2.18
CA SER A 105 5.46 -7.83 -1.05
C SER A 105 6.68 -8.69 -1.32
N GLU A 106 6.79 -9.22 -2.54
CA GLU A 106 7.95 -10.01 -2.99
C GLU A 106 9.21 -9.13 -3.04
N MET A 107 9.11 -7.91 -3.62
CA MET A 107 10.23 -6.97 -3.64
C MET A 107 10.69 -6.58 -2.22
N LEU A 108 9.75 -6.27 -1.33
CA LEU A 108 10.03 -5.93 0.06
C LEU A 108 10.75 -7.07 0.77
N THR A 109 10.26 -8.29 0.61
CA THR A 109 10.84 -9.49 1.20
C THR A 109 12.26 -9.73 0.67
N GLU A 110 12.48 -9.59 -0.64
CA GLU A 110 13.78 -9.79 -1.26
C GLU A 110 14.78 -8.69 -0.89
N ILE A 111 14.36 -7.42 -0.82
CA ILE A 111 15.21 -6.32 -0.37
C ILE A 111 15.65 -6.55 1.09
N HIS A 112 14.71 -6.97 1.94
CA HIS A 112 15.02 -7.26 3.34
C HIS A 112 15.95 -8.46 3.50
N ARG A 113 15.67 -9.56 2.77
CA ARG A 113 16.47 -10.80 2.81
C ARG A 113 17.94 -10.59 2.42
N GLN A 114 18.20 -9.65 1.51
CA GLN A 114 19.57 -9.35 1.09
C GLN A 114 20.38 -8.58 2.14
N GLU A 115 19.74 -7.92 3.09
CA GLU A 115 20.37 -7.13 4.17
C GLU A 115 21.39 -6.08 3.68
N ILE A 116 21.33 -5.71 2.39
CA ILE A 116 22.25 -4.74 1.77
C ILE A 116 21.84 -3.31 2.12
N MET A 117 20.53 -3.01 2.09
CA MET A 117 20.01 -1.67 2.29
C MET A 117 19.55 -1.47 3.73
N PRO A 118 20.15 -0.55 4.49
CA PRO A 118 19.62 -0.15 5.78
C PRO A 118 18.35 0.70 5.58
N TYR A 119 17.31 0.42 6.33
CA TYR A 119 16.09 1.23 6.36
C TYR A 119 15.32 0.97 7.64
N LYS A 120 14.48 1.91 8.01
CA LYS A 120 13.60 1.82 9.18
C LYS A 120 12.12 1.92 8.81
N TYR A 121 11.82 2.70 7.79
CA TYR A 121 10.45 3.01 7.42
C TYR A 121 10.07 2.37 6.09
N ILE A 122 8.82 1.94 6.00
CA ILE A 122 8.18 1.42 4.78
C ILE A 122 6.97 2.28 4.50
N VAL A 123 6.85 2.81 3.29
CA VAL A 123 5.75 3.70 2.89
C VAL A 123 5.11 3.17 1.61
N ALA A 124 3.80 3.17 1.56
CA ALA A 124 3.04 2.80 0.36
C ALA A 124 1.66 3.50 0.35
N ASP A 125 1.05 3.54 -0.83
CA ASP A 125 -0.27 4.14 -1.01
C ASP A 125 -1.44 3.23 -0.56
N SER A 126 -2.68 3.64 -0.86
CA SER A 126 -3.88 2.95 -0.40
C SER A 126 -4.11 1.58 -1.05
N ILE A 127 -3.62 1.34 -2.27
CA ILE A 127 -3.72 0.02 -2.93
C ILE A 127 -2.99 -1.03 -2.09
N TYR A 128 -1.79 -0.69 -1.61
CA TYR A 128 -0.98 -1.54 -0.74
C TYR A 128 -1.52 -1.58 0.68
N GLY A 129 -2.05 -0.44 1.18
CA GLY A 129 -2.64 -0.34 2.51
C GLY A 129 -3.90 -1.20 2.73
N HIS A 130 -4.61 -1.55 1.66
CA HIS A 130 -5.75 -2.48 1.70
C HIS A 130 -5.35 -3.94 1.48
N SER A 131 -4.11 -4.21 1.09
CA SER A 131 -3.64 -5.56 0.81
C SER A 131 -3.19 -6.26 2.08
N HIS A 132 -3.79 -7.42 2.37
CA HIS A 132 -3.35 -8.28 3.45
C HIS A 132 -1.91 -8.77 3.23
N ASP A 133 -1.59 -9.17 2.00
CA ASP A 133 -0.27 -9.73 1.64
C ASP A 133 0.85 -8.71 1.91
N PHE A 134 0.64 -7.44 1.51
CA PHE A 134 1.64 -6.39 1.72
C PHE A 134 1.80 -6.03 3.20
N ILE A 135 0.68 -5.86 3.91
CA ILE A 135 0.70 -5.53 5.34
C ILE A 135 1.35 -6.66 6.14
N GLU A 136 1.00 -7.92 5.87
CA GLU A 136 1.59 -9.08 6.53
C GLU A 136 3.09 -9.19 6.27
N ALA A 137 3.53 -8.95 5.02
CA ALA A 137 4.95 -8.91 4.68
C ALA A 137 5.69 -7.83 5.49
N ALA A 138 5.13 -6.61 5.55
CA ALA A 138 5.74 -5.51 6.32
C ALA A 138 5.79 -5.79 7.84
N GLU A 139 4.79 -6.47 8.39
CA GLU A 139 4.71 -6.80 9.82
C GLU A 139 5.68 -7.87 10.29
N LYS A 140 6.00 -8.81 9.40
CA LYS A 140 6.99 -9.86 9.68
C LYS A 140 8.41 -9.29 9.85
N LEU A 141 8.64 -8.03 9.46
CA LEU A 141 9.96 -7.40 9.51
C LEU A 141 10.21 -6.75 10.87
N ALA A 142 10.93 -7.45 11.73
CA ALA A 142 11.25 -6.98 13.07
C ALA A 142 11.93 -5.60 13.07
N GLY A 143 11.48 -4.71 13.95
CA GLY A 143 12.06 -3.37 14.11
C GLY A 143 11.75 -2.38 12.99
N LYS A 144 10.93 -2.74 12.00
CA LYS A 144 10.49 -1.83 10.94
C LYS A 144 9.16 -1.16 11.29
N ILE A 145 8.97 0.04 10.76
CA ILE A 145 7.76 0.83 10.95
C ILE A 145 7.17 1.08 9.56
N TYR A 146 5.92 0.70 9.34
CA TYR A 146 5.27 0.98 8.08
C TYR A 146 4.19 2.06 8.21
N PHE A 147 4.08 2.87 7.15
CA PHE A 147 3.03 3.85 6.93
C PHE A 147 2.39 3.57 5.58
N VAL A 148 1.10 3.29 5.60
CA VAL A 148 0.32 3.08 4.37
C VAL A 148 -0.90 3.99 4.38
N SER A 149 -1.22 4.53 3.23
CA SER A 149 -2.46 5.28 3.07
C SER A 149 -3.65 4.33 3.15
N ILE A 150 -4.77 4.83 3.64
CA ILE A 150 -6.06 4.12 3.62
C ILE A 150 -7.11 5.01 2.96
N ALA A 151 -8.16 4.42 2.42
CA ALA A 151 -9.28 5.18 1.86
C ALA A 151 -10.04 5.91 2.99
N SER A 152 -10.60 7.06 2.67
CA SER A 152 -11.32 7.90 3.64
C SER A 152 -12.57 7.24 4.22
N ASP A 153 -13.17 6.30 3.49
CA ASP A 153 -14.33 5.49 3.89
C ASP A 153 -13.96 4.23 4.68
N THR A 154 -12.65 3.97 4.91
CA THR A 154 -12.19 2.84 5.70
C THR A 154 -12.85 2.84 7.07
N GLN A 155 -13.53 1.74 7.39
CA GLN A 155 -14.28 1.60 8.63
C GLN A 155 -13.36 1.25 9.81
N CYS A 156 -13.54 1.96 10.90
CA CYS A 156 -12.73 1.83 12.11
C CYS A 156 -13.57 1.89 13.38
N TRP A 157 -13.11 1.24 14.42
CA TRP A 157 -13.59 1.46 15.80
C TRP A 157 -12.56 2.25 16.59
N LEU A 158 -13.02 3.20 17.41
CA LEU A 158 -12.17 3.92 18.36
C LEU A 158 -11.76 3.07 19.57
N LYS A 159 -12.48 1.97 19.81
CA LYS A 159 -12.16 0.95 20.82
C LYS A 159 -12.34 -0.42 20.19
N VAL A 160 -11.56 -1.40 20.62
CA VAL A 160 -11.73 -2.78 20.14
C VAL A 160 -13.16 -3.24 20.45
N PRO A 161 -13.93 -3.65 19.44
CA PRO A 161 -15.29 -4.13 19.67
C PRO A 161 -15.26 -5.50 20.36
N VAL A 162 -16.25 -5.75 21.19
CA VAL A 162 -16.42 -7.06 21.81
C VAL A 162 -16.99 -8.04 20.78
N THR A 163 -16.41 -9.21 20.73
CA THR A 163 -16.82 -10.30 19.83
C THR A 163 -17.20 -11.54 20.63
N MET A 164 -18.15 -12.30 20.10
CA MET A 164 -18.56 -13.60 20.61
C MET A 164 -18.38 -14.69 19.56
N ILE A 165 -18.25 -15.93 20.00
CA ILE A 165 -18.26 -17.09 19.12
C ILE A 165 -19.69 -17.56 18.97
N LYS A 166 -20.17 -17.66 17.73
CA LYS A 166 -21.49 -18.18 17.40
C LYS A 166 -21.34 -19.47 16.62
N GLU A 167 -22.05 -20.48 17.06
CA GLU A 167 -22.15 -21.76 16.34
C GLU A 167 -23.21 -21.68 15.25
N TYR A 168 -22.96 -22.32 14.13
CA TYR A 168 -23.92 -22.47 13.03
C TYR A 168 -23.72 -23.79 12.30
N LYS A 169 -24.79 -24.32 11.72
CA LYS A 169 -24.77 -25.56 10.97
C LYS A 169 -24.62 -25.25 9.47
N TYR A 170 -23.62 -25.88 8.84
CA TYR A 170 -23.41 -25.78 7.39
C TYR A 170 -23.11 -27.17 6.81
N LYS A 171 -23.84 -27.54 5.77
CA LYS A 171 -23.77 -28.87 5.11
C LYS A 171 -23.83 -30.05 6.07
N GLY A 172 -24.58 -29.93 7.17
CA GLY A 172 -24.74 -31.02 8.17
C GLY A 172 -23.76 -30.97 9.33
N GLU A 173 -22.66 -30.23 9.21
CA GLU A 173 -21.62 -30.11 10.24
C GLU A 173 -21.77 -28.82 11.05
N MET A 174 -21.32 -28.87 12.30
CA MET A 174 -21.30 -27.70 13.20
C MET A 174 -20.01 -26.92 12.99
N HIS A 175 -20.14 -25.62 12.76
CA HIS A 175 -19.05 -24.69 12.58
C HIS A 175 -19.16 -23.55 13.57
N THR A 176 -18.04 -22.91 13.88
CA THR A 176 -18.00 -21.69 14.71
C THR A 176 -17.55 -20.49 13.88
N LYS A 177 -18.10 -19.33 14.19
CA LYS A 177 -17.63 -18.04 13.63
C LYS A 177 -17.60 -16.97 14.70
N SER A 178 -16.62 -16.07 14.62
CA SER A 178 -16.61 -14.87 15.42
C SER A 178 -17.63 -13.86 14.86
N VAL A 179 -18.45 -13.28 15.71
CA VAL A 179 -19.42 -12.23 15.38
C VAL A 179 -19.30 -11.10 16.40
N LEU A 180 -19.70 -9.89 16.01
CA LEU A 180 -19.81 -8.80 16.98
C LEU A 180 -20.96 -9.08 17.97
N GLU A 181 -20.79 -8.69 19.23
CA GLU A 181 -21.91 -8.64 20.16
C GLU A 181 -22.95 -7.60 19.70
N ASP A 182 -24.23 -7.83 20.02
CA ASP A 182 -25.31 -6.92 19.65
C ASP A 182 -25.14 -5.52 20.28
N THR A 183 -24.42 -5.42 21.38
CA THR A 183 -24.05 -4.18 22.07
C THR A 183 -22.87 -3.44 21.45
N ALA A 184 -22.16 -4.06 20.51
CA ALA A 184 -20.98 -3.46 19.89
C ALA A 184 -21.37 -2.22 19.06
N LYS A 185 -20.67 -1.12 19.30
CA LYS A 185 -20.88 0.09 18.49
C LYS A 185 -20.52 -0.21 17.03
N LYS A 186 -21.27 0.39 16.09
CA LYS A 186 -20.92 0.34 14.67
C LYS A 186 -19.57 1.02 14.44
N PRO A 187 -18.79 0.54 13.45
CA PRO A 187 -17.58 1.25 13.05
C PRO A 187 -17.98 2.58 12.39
N ILE A 188 -17.07 3.53 12.39
CA ILE A 188 -17.20 4.83 11.71
C ILE A 188 -16.07 4.98 10.69
N SER A 189 -16.26 5.78 9.68
CA SER A 189 -15.24 5.99 8.65
C SER A 189 -14.04 6.79 9.19
N ALA A 190 -12.87 6.59 8.58
CA ALA A 190 -11.69 7.39 8.86
C ALA A 190 -11.96 8.89 8.65
N GLN A 191 -12.82 9.24 7.66
CA GLN A 191 -13.25 10.61 7.40
C GLN A 191 -14.08 11.18 8.56
N GLU A 192 -15.01 10.42 9.13
CA GLU A 192 -15.80 10.85 10.29
C GLU A 192 -14.91 11.07 11.50
N ILE A 193 -13.90 10.20 11.72
CA ILE A 193 -12.90 10.39 12.76
C ILE A 193 -12.15 11.70 12.53
N ALA A 194 -11.73 11.97 11.28
CA ALA A 194 -10.99 13.18 10.92
C ALA A 194 -11.81 14.47 11.06
N ALA A 195 -13.13 14.41 10.83
CA ALA A 195 -14.02 15.55 10.94
C ALA A 195 -14.23 16.03 12.38
N ASN A 196 -14.07 15.14 13.37
CA ASN A 196 -14.25 15.47 14.79
C ASN A 196 -12.96 16.05 15.40
N ARG A 197 -12.63 17.28 15.00
CA ARG A 197 -11.37 17.97 15.39
C ARG A 197 -11.23 18.22 16.90
N ASN A 198 -12.33 18.42 17.60
CA ASN A 198 -12.33 18.84 19.00
C ASN A 198 -11.86 17.76 19.97
N ASP A 199 -11.89 16.49 19.56
CA ASP A 199 -11.54 15.35 20.40
C ASP A 199 -10.04 15.00 20.35
N TYR A 200 -9.21 15.76 19.60
CA TYR A 200 -7.83 15.37 19.31
C TYR A 200 -6.85 16.51 19.48
N PHE A 201 -5.62 16.15 19.93
CA PHE A 201 -4.49 17.08 19.88
C PHE A 201 -3.90 17.10 18.47
N TRP A 202 -3.79 18.28 17.91
CA TRP A 202 -3.22 18.54 16.61
C TRP A 202 -1.84 19.16 16.72
N TYR A 203 -0.90 18.63 15.94
CA TYR A 203 0.48 19.13 15.88
C TYR A 203 0.73 19.73 14.51
N ARG A 204 1.10 21.01 14.48
CA ARG A 204 1.53 21.67 13.26
C ARG A 204 2.97 21.29 12.96
N ARG A 205 3.24 20.94 11.71
CA ARG A 205 4.58 20.60 11.21
C ARG A 205 4.78 21.22 9.84
N LYS A 206 5.97 21.81 9.63
CA LYS A 206 6.46 22.17 8.31
C LYS A 206 6.83 20.90 7.56
N VAL A 207 6.29 20.73 6.36
CA VAL A 207 6.50 19.55 5.53
C VAL A 207 7.51 19.84 4.42
N SER A 208 7.45 21.04 3.84
CA SER A 208 8.39 21.46 2.79
C SER A 208 8.48 22.99 2.69
N GLU A 209 9.45 23.47 1.92
CA GLU A 209 9.47 24.87 1.48
C GLU A 209 8.67 25.00 0.18
N GLY A 210 7.78 25.96 0.15
CA GLY A 210 7.05 26.34 -1.05
C GLY A 210 7.52 27.69 -1.59
N THR A 211 7.19 28.00 -2.83
CA THR A 211 7.52 29.30 -3.47
C THR A 211 6.91 30.52 -2.77
N LYS A 212 5.88 30.32 -1.95
CA LYS A 212 5.18 31.36 -1.19
C LYS A 212 5.38 31.23 0.33
N GLY A 213 6.42 30.52 0.77
CA GLY A 213 6.73 30.25 2.16
C GLY A 213 6.53 28.79 2.56
N PRO A 214 6.71 28.43 3.85
CA PRO A 214 6.65 27.07 4.31
C PRO A 214 5.27 26.44 4.10
N ILE A 215 5.27 25.21 3.62
CA ILE A 215 4.07 24.39 3.53
C ILE A 215 3.93 23.64 4.86
N GLU A 216 2.85 23.94 5.56
CA GLU A 216 2.56 23.37 6.87
C GLU A 216 1.31 22.50 6.83
N TYR A 217 1.34 21.43 7.61
CA TYR A 217 0.21 20.55 7.83
C TYR A 217 -0.03 20.40 9.33
N GLU A 218 -1.28 20.19 9.68
CA GLU A 218 -1.67 19.73 11.00
C GLU A 218 -1.84 18.22 10.99
N PHE A 219 -1.26 17.57 11.99
CA PHE A 219 -1.30 16.14 12.15
C PHE A 219 -1.92 15.77 13.49
N CYS A 220 -2.74 14.75 13.52
CA CYS A 220 -3.09 14.05 14.74
C CYS A 220 -2.89 12.55 14.57
N LYS A 221 -2.72 11.84 15.68
CA LYS A 221 -2.68 10.38 15.69
C LYS A 221 -3.73 9.81 16.62
N ARG A 222 -4.41 8.77 16.18
CA ARG A 222 -5.42 8.07 16.98
C ARG A 222 -5.24 6.57 16.87
N ARG A 223 -5.33 5.88 18.01
CA ARG A 223 -5.38 4.42 18.00
C ARG A 223 -6.77 3.98 17.60
N VAL A 224 -6.85 3.12 16.58
CA VAL A 224 -8.10 2.62 16.02
C VAL A 224 -7.99 1.11 15.80
N THR A 225 -9.13 0.45 15.73
CA THR A 225 -9.23 -0.94 15.27
C THR A 225 -9.88 -0.93 13.90
N LEU A 226 -9.15 -1.36 12.87
CA LEU A 226 -9.66 -1.43 11.51
C LEU A 226 -10.72 -2.52 11.38
N ALA A 227 -11.77 -2.25 10.62
CA ALA A 227 -12.79 -3.21 10.27
C ALA A 227 -12.46 -3.92 8.96
N LYS A 228 -12.67 -5.24 8.92
CA LYS A 228 -12.60 -6.04 7.71
C LYS A 228 -13.73 -7.06 7.72
N ASN A 229 -14.53 -7.11 6.65
CA ASN A 229 -15.68 -8.01 6.54
C ASN A 229 -16.64 -7.93 7.74
N GLY A 230 -16.84 -6.71 8.29
CA GLY A 230 -17.73 -6.49 9.44
C GLY A 230 -17.18 -6.91 10.81
N LEU A 231 -15.94 -7.37 10.89
CA LEU A 231 -15.25 -7.77 12.12
C LEU A 231 -14.02 -6.91 12.40
N SER A 232 -13.56 -6.91 13.66
CA SER A 232 -12.27 -6.32 14.01
C SER A 232 -11.14 -7.08 13.31
N TRP A 233 -10.29 -6.35 12.62
CA TRP A 233 -9.15 -6.93 11.93
C TRP A 233 -7.85 -6.66 12.70
N LYS A 234 -7.54 -5.38 12.92
CA LYS A 234 -6.24 -4.98 13.41
C LYS A 234 -6.30 -3.64 14.13
N THR A 235 -5.59 -3.55 15.24
CA THR A 235 -5.38 -2.26 15.90
C THR A 235 -4.16 -1.56 15.31
N ALA A 236 -4.34 -0.33 14.87
CA ALA A 236 -3.32 0.49 14.25
C ALA A 236 -3.36 1.94 14.76
N TRP A 237 -2.33 2.73 14.43
CA TRP A 237 -2.37 4.17 14.59
C TRP A 237 -2.87 4.80 13.30
N LEU A 238 -4.05 5.42 13.36
CA LEU A 238 -4.52 6.32 12.32
C LEU A 238 -3.81 7.65 12.46
N VAL A 239 -3.07 8.05 11.42
CA VAL A 239 -2.46 9.38 11.32
C VAL A 239 -3.30 10.17 10.32
N ILE A 240 -3.85 11.27 10.78
CA ILE A 240 -4.67 12.18 9.98
C ILE A 240 -3.84 13.42 9.71
N SER A 241 -3.76 13.83 8.44
CA SER A 241 -3.12 15.09 8.05
C SER A 241 -4.14 16.00 7.36
N LEU A 242 -4.13 17.26 7.74
CA LEU A 242 -4.93 18.31 7.12
C LEU A 242 -4.01 19.41 6.61
N ASN A 243 -4.25 19.86 5.38
CA ASN A 243 -3.55 21.02 4.84
C ASN A 243 -3.96 22.25 5.65
N TRP A 244 -2.98 22.87 6.30
CA TRP A 244 -3.24 24.08 7.05
C TRP A 244 -3.20 25.30 6.09
N ARG A 245 -4.38 25.85 5.78
CA ARG A 245 -4.47 27.14 5.11
C ARG A 245 -4.66 28.20 6.18
N LYS A 246 -3.80 29.24 6.16
CA LYS A 246 -4.12 30.47 6.90
C LYS A 246 -5.47 30.96 6.38
N SER A 247 -6.50 30.96 7.23
CA SER A 247 -7.75 31.70 7.02
C SER A 247 -7.47 33.19 7.11
#